data_081d7ae730a621b48330b1e36e7198d3
#
_entry.id   081d7ae730a621b48330b1e36e7198d3
#
_cell.length_a   1.000
_cell.length_b   1.000
_cell.length_c   1.000
_cell.angle_alpha   90.00
_cell.angle_beta   90.00
_cell.angle_gamma   90.00
#
_symmetry.space_group_name_H-M   'P 1'
#
loop_
_entity.id
_entity.type
_entity.pdbx_description
1 polymer ?
#
loop_
_entity_poly.entity_id
_entity_poly.type
_entity_poly.pdbx_seq_one_letter_code
_entity_poly.pdbx_strand_id
1 'polypeptide(L)'
;MYHDILVPVAYEPGFDTRREIAAASALAAPGARVLLLHVMEPMPFYAISYMPEGWRDELVEAIKADLTAQASALSNTSVAVIEGDPGRAILDLAQAEGVDCIIIASHRSDPSLFGSTASWVARHAACAVHLIR
;
A
#
# COMPACT_ATOMS: atom_id res chain seq x y z
N MET A 1 1.47 6.24 -19.95
CA MET A 1 2.27 5.75 -18.83
C MET A 1 2.16 6.70 -17.66
N TYR A 2 2.25 6.20 -16.45
CA TYR A 2 2.04 6.98 -15.25
C TYR A 2 3.36 7.45 -14.67
N HIS A 3 3.34 8.60 -14.00
CA HIS A 3 4.54 9.24 -13.46
C HIS A 3 4.65 9.17 -11.94
N ASP A 4 3.53 9.03 -11.24
CA ASP A 4 3.48 8.95 -9.78
C ASP A 4 2.52 7.83 -9.38
N ILE A 5 3.08 6.69 -9.05
CA ILE A 5 2.30 5.47 -8.77
C ILE A 5 2.29 5.20 -7.27
N LEU A 6 1.11 4.98 -6.72
CA LEU A 6 0.92 4.54 -5.34
C LEU A 6 0.51 3.07 -5.32
N VAL A 7 1.23 2.28 -4.53
CA VAL A 7 1.00 0.84 -4.42
C VAL A 7 0.67 0.48 -2.98
N PRO A 8 -0.61 0.51 -2.58
CA PRO A 8 -0.98 0.01 -1.26
C PRO A 8 -0.77 -1.50 -1.18
N VAL A 9 -0.17 -1.95 -0.09
CA VAL A 9 0.09 -3.38 0.12
C VAL A 9 -0.36 -3.78 1.51
N ALA A 10 -0.87 -5.02 1.63
CA ALA A 10 -1.16 -5.61 2.92
C ALA A 10 0.13 -6.19 3.50
N TYR A 11 0.30 -6.06 4.81
CA TYR A 11 1.42 -6.65 5.51
C TYR A 11 0.87 -7.67 6.50
N GLU A 12 0.88 -8.92 6.10
CA GLU A 12 0.34 -10.03 6.87
C GLU A 12 1.21 -11.26 6.62
N PRO A 13 1.13 -12.30 7.44
CA PRO A 13 1.91 -13.51 7.22
C PRO A 13 1.72 -14.07 5.81
N GLY A 14 2.83 -14.31 5.12
CA GLY A 14 2.79 -14.82 3.76
C GLY A 14 2.51 -13.78 2.68
N PHE A 15 2.55 -12.48 3.01
CA PHE A 15 2.32 -11.44 2.01
C PHE A 15 3.37 -11.50 0.91
N ASP A 16 2.93 -11.16 -0.31
CA ASP A 16 3.77 -11.22 -1.49
C ASP A 16 3.33 -10.07 -2.42
N THR A 17 4.26 -9.18 -2.71
CA THR A 17 4.00 -7.98 -3.51
C THR A 17 4.47 -8.11 -4.95
N ARG A 18 4.87 -9.30 -5.42
CA ARG A 18 5.42 -9.47 -6.77
C ARG A 18 4.48 -9.02 -7.87
N ARG A 19 3.18 -9.29 -7.73
CA ARG A 19 2.19 -8.90 -8.73
C ARG A 19 2.02 -7.39 -8.80
N GLU A 20 1.95 -6.74 -7.66
CA GLU A 20 1.83 -5.30 -7.56
C GLU A 20 3.08 -4.61 -8.13
N ILE A 21 4.25 -5.10 -7.78
CA ILE A 21 5.52 -4.56 -8.27
C ILE A 21 5.65 -4.76 -9.78
N ALA A 22 5.27 -5.92 -10.30
CA ALA A 22 5.28 -6.17 -11.74
C ALA A 22 4.35 -5.22 -12.49
N ALA A 23 3.15 -4.99 -11.94
CA ALA A 23 2.21 -4.04 -12.53
C ALA A 23 2.77 -2.61 -12.50
N ALA A 24 3.38 -2.20 -11.39
CA ALA A 24 3.99 -0.88 -11.29
C ALA A 24 5.12 -0.70 -12.31
N SER A 25 5.97 -1.71 -12.46
CA SER A 25 7.05 -1.68 -13.44
C SER A 25 6.51 -1.54 -14.87
N ALA A 26 5.43 -2.26 -15.19
CA ALA A 26 4.84 -2.23 -16.53
C ALA A 26 4.13 -0.91 -16.83
N LEU A 27 3.52 -0.28 -15.82
CA LEU A 27 2.74 0.93 -16.01
C LEU A 27 3.53 2.22 -15.81
N ALA A 28 4.75 2.13 -15.29
CA ALA A 28 5.55 3.30 -14.98
C ALA A 28 6.18 3.90 -16.25
N ALA A 29 6.09 5.22 -16.36
CA ALA A 29 6.86 5.96 -17.35
C ALA A 29 8.34 5.97 -16.94
N PRO A 30 9.27 6.23 -17.87
CA PRO A 30 10.67 6.38 -17.49
C PRO A 30 10.84 7.45 -16.40
N GLY A 31 11.54 7.10 -15.31
CA GLY A 31 11.75 8.01 -14.19
C GLY A 31 10.57 8.19 -13.26
N ALA A 32 9.52 7.41 -13.41
CA ALA A 32 8.33 7.50 -12.54
C ALA A 32 8.68 7.21 -11.09
N ARG A 33 7.98 7.89 -10.18
CA ARG A 33 8.08 7.60 -8.74
C ARG A 33 7.08 6.50 -8.40
N VAL A 34 7.52 5.56 -7.57
CA VAL A 34 6.64 4.51 -7.06
C VAL A 34 6.72 4.54 -5.54
N LEU A 35 5.57 4.70 -4.89
CA LEU A 35 5.45 4.71 -3.45
C LEU A 35 4.69 3.47 -3.00
N LEU A 36 5.37 2.59 -2.26
CA LEU A 36 4.71 1.48 -1.59
C LEU A 36 4.17 1.97 -0.25
N LEU A 37 2.92 1.66 0.02
CA LEU A 37 2.24 2.12 1.23
C LEU A 37 1.63 0.94 1.97
N HIS A 38 1.91 0.84 3.27
CA HIS A 38 1.14 0.00 4.15
C HIS A 38 0.41 0.87 5.16
N VAL A 39 -0.90 0.66 5.30
CA VAL A 39 -1.72 1.35 6.29
C VAL A 39 -1.99 0.39 7.43
N MET A 40 -1.48 0.73 8.61
CA MET A 40 -1.74 -0.02 9.84
C MET A 40 -3.07 0.41 10.42
N GLU A 41 -3.96 -0.54 10.66
CA GLU A 41 -5.19 -0.22 11.37
C GLU A 41 -4.88 0.06 12.84
N PRO A 42 -5.53 1.06 13.46
CA PRO A 42 -5.29 1.38 14.86
C PRO A 42 -5.59 0.19 15.76
N MET A 43 -4.69 -0.08 16.69
CA MET A 43 -4.90 -1.12 17.69
C MET A 43 -5.97 -0.64 18.69
N PRO A 44 -6.89 -1.52 19.15
CA PRO A 44 -7.86 -1.13 20.17
C PRO A 44 -7.18 -0.58 21.41
N PHE A 45 -7.78 0.44 22.01
CA PHE A 45 -7.20 1.12 23.18
C PHE A 45 -6.82 0.15 24.31
N TYR A 46 -7.70 -0.84 24.58
CA TYR A 46 -7.44 -1.79 25.65
C TYR A 46 -6.25 -2.70 25.38
N ALA A 47 -5.89 -2.91 24.12
CA ALA A 47 -4.76 -3.77 23.74
C ALA A 47 -3.42 -3.04 23.81
N ILE A 48 -3.42 -1.70 23.63
CA ILE A 48 -2.20 -0.90 23.63
C ILE A 48 -1.46 -1.01 24.95
N SER A 49 -2.19 -1.05 26.07
CA SER A 49 -1.60 -1.09 27.41
C SER A 49 -0.79 -2.36 27.68
N TYR A 50 -1.00 -3.43 26.90
CA TYR A 50 -0.27 -4.69 27.06
C TYR A 50 0.97 -4.77 26.16
N MET A 51 1.20 -3.77 25.31
CA MET A 51 2.32 -3.80 24.39
C MET A 51 3.60 -3.23 25.05
N PRO A 52 4.79 -3.76 24.72
CA PRO A 52 6.05 -3.22 25.21
C PRO A 52 6.25 -1.77 24.75
N GLU A 53 7.00 -0.99 25.52
CA GLU A 53 7.37 0.34 25.09
C GLU A 53 8.17 0.27 23.79
N GLY A 54 7.88 1.19 22.84
CA GLY A 54 8.57 1.25 21.56
C GLY A 54 8.09 0.25 20.52
N TRP A 55 7.07 -0.55 20.83
CA TRP A 55 6.60 -1.59 19.91
C TRP A 55 6.13 -1.04 18.55
N ARG A 56 5.51 0.13 18.55
CA ARG A 56 4.98 0.73 17.32
C ARG A 56 6.11 1.13 16.37
N ASP A 57 7.13 1.78 16.89
CA ASP A 57 8.29 2.19 16.10
C ASP A 57 9.05 0.99 15.55
N GLU A 58 9.20 -0.06 16.36
CA GLU A 58 9.85 -1.30 15.93
C GLU A 58 9.06 -1.97 14.82
N LEU A 59 7.73 -2.02 14.94
CA LEU A 59 6.87 -2.61 13.91
C LEU A 59 6.95 -1.82 12.61
N VAL A 60 6.87 -0.50 12.67
CA VAL A 60 6.96 0.37 11.49
C VAL A 60 8.30 0.14 10.78
N GLU A 61 9.41 0.12 11.52
CA GLU A 61 10.72 -0.09 10.91
C GLU A 61 10.85 -1.48 10.29
N ALA A 62 10.30 -2.51 10.91
CA ALA A 62 10.31 -3.87 10.36
C ALA A 62 9.53 -3.93 9.04
N ILE A 63 8.34 -3.32 8.99
CA ILE A 63 7.53 -3.28 7.78
C ILE A 63 8.25 -2.52 6.66
N LYS A 64 8.82 -1.37 6.97
CA LYS A 64 9.58 -0.59 5.98
C LYS A 64 10.75 -1.38 5.40
N ALA A 65 11.49 -2.09 6.24
CA ALA A 65 12.62 -2.89 5.80
C ALA A 65 12.18 -4.01 4.84
N ASP A 66 11.10 -4.72 5.18
CA ASP A 66 10.57 -5.79 4.35
C ASP A 66 10.06 -5.28 3.00
N LEU A 67 9.31 -4.18 3.00
CA LEU A 67 8.79 -3.60 1.77
C LEU A 67 9.91 -3.04 0.89
N THR A 68 10.91 -2.42 1.49
CA THR A 68 12.07 -1.91 0.75
C THR A 68 12.80 -3.06 0.06
N ALA A 69 12.97 -4.19 0.74
CA ALA A 69 13.61 -5.36 0.15
C ALA A 69 12.81 -5.91 -1.02
N GLN A 70 11.49 -5.98 -0.90
CA GLN A 70 10.64 -6.47 -1.99
C GLN A 70 10.62 -5.53 -3.20
N ALA A 71 10.78 -4.24 -2.98
CA ALA A 71 10.77 -3.23 -4.03
C ALA A 71 12.14 -3.01 -4.66
N SER A 72 13.15 -3.77 -4.29
CA SER A 72 14.54 -3.54 -4.73
C SER A 72 14.73 -3.61 -6.25
N ALA A 73 13.83 -4.28 -6.97
CA ALA A 73 13.90 -4.36 -8.42
C ALA A 73 13.41 -3.10 -9.14
N LEU A 74 12.74 -2.20 -8.43
CA LEU A 74 12.25 -0.94 -8.98
C LEU A 74 13.22 0.19 -8.66
N SER A 75 13.42 1.08 -9.64
CA SER A 75 14.14 2.32 -9.40
C SER A 75 13.17 3.39 -8.91
N ASN A 76 13.70 4.40 -8.23
CA ASN A 76 12.93 5.56 -7.74
C ASN A 76 11.73 5.16 -6.89
N THR A 77 11.97 4.25 -5.94
CA THR A 77 10.93 3.71 -5.06
C THR A 77 11.13 4.25 -3.65
N SER A 78 10.02 4.54 -2.98
CA SER A 78 10.00 4.87 -1.56
C SER A 78 8.92 4.03 -0.86
N VAL A 79 9.00 3.96 0.46
CA VAL A 79 8.08 3.18 1.28
C VAL A 79 7.54 4.06 2.39
N ALA A 80 6.24 4.02 2.60
CA ALA A 80 5.57 4.70 3.71
C ALA A 80 4.74 3.70 4.51
N VAL A 81 4.75 3.86 5.83
CA VAL A 81 3.89 3.11 6.74
C VAL A 81 3.15 4.15 7.58
N ILE A 82 1.84 4.17 7.47
CA ILE A 82 0.99 5.11 8.20
C ILE A 82 -0.10 4.35 8.95
N GLU A 83 -0.72 5.01 9.92
CA GLU A 83 -1.80 4.42 10.71
C GLU A 83 -3.10 5.13 10.40
N GLY A 84 -4.18 4.38 10.20
CA GLY A 84 -5.48 4.96 9.93
C GLY A 84 -6.45 3.99 9.29
N ASP A 85 -7.54 4.52 8.77
CA ASP A 85 -8.49 3.75 7.97
C ASP A 85 -7.90 3.54 6.58
N PRO A 86 -7.73 2.28 6.14
CA PRO A 86 -6.98 2.01 4.90
C PRO A 86 -7.46 2.77 3.68
N GLY A 87 -8.75 2.68 3.36
CA GLY A 87 -9.27 3.34 2.14
C GLY A 87 -9.08 4.85 2.16
N ARG A 88 -9.45 5.47 3.26
CA ARG A 88 -9.32 6.93 3.40
C ARG A 88 -7.88 7.38 3.41
N ALA A 89 -7.01 6.66 4.12
CA ALA A 89 -5.60 6.99 4.18
C ALA A 89 -4.92 6.88 2.82
N ILE A 90 -5.28 5.87 2.04
CA ILE A 90 -4.76 5.70 0.68
C ILE A 90 -5.14 6.89 -0.20
N LEU A 91 -6.40 7.30 -0.18
CA LEU A 91 -6.86 8.41 -1.05
C LEU A 91 -6.32 9.76 -0.59
N ASP A 92 -6.21 9.98 0.71
CA ASP A 92 -5.63 11.22 1.23
C ASP A 92 -4.16 11.34 0.80
N LEU A 93 -3.40 10.26 0.90
CA LEU A 93 -2.01 10.26 0.48
C LEU A 93 -1.87 10.44 -1.04
N ALA A 94 -2.72 9.76 -1.80
CA ALA A 94 -2.71 9.89 -3.26
C ALA A 94 -2.94 11.35 -3.70
N GLN A 95 -3.86 12.04 -3.04
CA GLN A 95 -4.12 13.43 -3.34
C GLN A 95 -2.96 14.33 -2.91
N ALA A 96 -2.43 14.11 -1.72
CA ALA A 96 -1.32 14.92 -1.18
C ALA A 96 -0.05 14.79 -2.03
N GLU A 97 0.21 13.61 -2.57
CA GLU A 97 1.42 13.33 -3.35
C GLU A 97 1.26 13.51 -4.86
N GLY A 98 0.07 13.89 -5.33
CA GLY A 98 -0.17 14.05 -6.76
C GLY A 98 -0.09 12.75 -7.55
N VAL A 99 -0.57 11.66 -6.96
CA VAL A 99 -0.54 10.34 -7.59
C VAL A 99 -1.48 10.30 -8.80
N ASP A 100 -1.00 9.74 -9.91
CA ASP A 100 -1.81 9.60 -11.13
C ASP A 100 -2.28 8.16 -11.39
N CYS A 101 -1.78 7.19 -10.62
CA CYS A 101 -2.27 5.81 -10.69
C CYS A 101 -2.11 5.11 -9.33
N ILE A 102 -3.16 4.42 -8.89
CA ILE A 102 -3.11 3.55 -7.72
C ILE A 102 -3.17 2.11 -8.22
N ILE A 103 -2.22 1.28 -7.79
CA ILE A 103 -2.23 -0.15 -8.07
C ILE A 103 -2.56 -0.87 -6.78
N ILE A 104 -3.68 -1.57 -6.74
CA ILE A 104 -4.14 -2.23 -5.52
C ILE A 104 -4.65 -3.64 -5.83
N ALA A 105 -4.29 -4.58 -4.97
CA ALA A 105 -4.72 -5.96 -5.10
C ALA A 105 -5.88 -6.27 -4.15
N SER A 106 -6.75 -7.18 -4.58
CA SER A 106 -7.76 -7.76 -3.72
C SER A 106 -7.15 -8.98 -3.01
N HIS A 107 -7.27 -9.01 -1.68
CA HIS A 107 -6.75 -10.11 -0.86
C HIS A 107 -7.84 -11.06 -0.39
N ARG A 108 -9.02 -11.01 -1.02
CA ARG A 108 -10.10 -11.95 -0.67
C ARG A 108 -9.84 -13.30 -1.32
N SER A 109 -10.24 -14.35 -0.61
CA SER A 109 -10.14 -15.72 -1.12
C SER A 109 -11.13 -16.02 -2.23
N ASP A 110 -12.25 -15.30 -2.27
CA ASP A 110 -13.26 -15.46 -3.33
C ASP A 110 -12.90 -14.56 -4.52
N PRO A 111 -12.53 -15.14 -5.67
CA PRO A 111 -12.11 -14.35 -6.83
C PRO A 111 -13.24 -13.54 -7.48
N SER A 112 -14.51 -13.80 -7.11
CA SER A 112 -15.63 -13.02 -7.64
C SER A 112 -15.82 -11.69 -6.94
N LEU A 113 -15.15 -11.46 -5.79
CA LEU A 113 -15.29 -10.27 -4.98
C LEU A 113 -13.95 -9.55 -4.83
N PHE A 114 -14.01 -8.23 -4.79
CA PHE A 114 -12.86 -7.43 -4.38
C PHE A 114 -12.86 -7.27 -2.85
N GLY A 115 -11.70 -7.03 -2.27
CA GLY A 115 -11.60 -6.64 -0.87
C GLY A 115 -12.29 -5.29 -0.64
N SER A 116 -12.75 -5.06 0.59
CA SER A 116 -13.47 -3.82 0.93
C SER A 116 -12.63 -2.57 0.65
N THR A 117 -11.34 -2.60 0.95
CA THR A 117 -10.43 -1.48 0.68
C THR A 117 -10.30 -1.24 -0.81
N ALA A 118 -10.05 -2.28 -1.60
CA ALA A 118 -9.90 -2.14 -3.06
C ALA A 118 -11.18 -1.60 -3.70
N SER A 119 -12.35 -2.10 -3.29
CA SER A 119 -13.64 -1.62 -3.78
C SER A 119 -13.86 -0.16 -3.44
N TRP A 120 -13.55 0.24 -2.22
CA TRP A 120 -13.72 1.62 -1.77
C TRP A 120 -12.80 2.58 -2.52
N VAL A 121 -11.54 2.19 -2.70
CA VAL A 121 -10.58 2.98 -3.46
C VAL A 121 -11.03 3.14 -4.91
N ALA A 122 -11.46 2.06 -5.55
CA ALA A 122 -11.92 2.11 -6.95
C ALA A 122 -13.10 3.05 -7.13
N ARG A 123 -14.00 3.12 -6.14
CA ARG A 123 -15.19 3.95 -6.22
C ARG A 123 -14.93 5.42 -5.95
N HIS A 124 -13.91 5.75 -5.15
CA HIS A 124 -13.72 7.12 -4.66
C HIS A 124 -12.43 7.78 -5.16
N ALA A 125 -11.55 7.06 -5.85
CA ALA A 125 -10.30 7.65 -6.33
C ALA A 125 -10.56 8.67 -7.43
N ALA A 126 -9.79 9.76 -7.41
CA ALA A 126 -9.83 10.78 -8.45
C ALA A 126 -8.83 10.50 -9.59
N CYS A 127 -7.98 9.50 -9.43
CA CYS A 127 -6.99 9.10 -10.43
C CYS A 127 -7.28 7.69 -10.94
N ALA A 128 -6.46 7.23 -11.90
CA ALA A 128 -6.59 5.87 -12.42
C ALA A 128 -6.31 4.84 -11.33
N VAL A 129 -7.03 3.73 -11.38
CA VAL A 129 -6.87 2.62 -10.45
C VAL A 129 -6.70 1.33 -11.25
N HIS A 130 -5.60 0.64 -11.00
CA HIS A 130 -5.35 -0.68 -11.57
C HIS A 130 -5.62 -1.72 -10.49
N LEU A 131 -6.65 -2.52 -10.69
CA LEU A 131 -7.05 -3.55 -9.73
C LEU A 131 -6.48 -4.91 -10.13
N ILE A 132 -5.83 -5.56 -9.17
CA ILE A 132 -5.28 -6.90 -9.33
C ILE A 132 -6.16 -7.88 -8.56
N ARG A 133 -6.67 -8.89 -9.23
CA ARG A 133 -7.45 -9.95 -8.61
C ARG A 133 -6.57 -11.04 -8.02
#